data_7032e0002395bef200ebe03146d7c36e
#
_entry.id   7032e0002395bef200ebe03146d7c36e
#
_cell.length_a   1.000
_cell.length_b   1.000
_cell.length_c   1.000
_cell.angle_alpha   90.00
_cell.angle_beta   90.00
_cell.angle_gamma   90.00
#
_symmetry.space_group_name_H-M   'P 1'
#
loop_
_entity.id
_entity.type
_entity.pdbx_description
1 polymer ?
#
loop_
_entity_poly.entity_id
_entity_poly.type
_entity_poly.pdbx_seq_one_letter_code
_entity_poly.pdbx_strand_id
1 'polypeptide(L)'
;MRLRRTLLTLALAAAVFGAAASAQTPADRVDPFIGTTNFGTANPGAVTPHGMMSVVPFNVMGSEENVYDKDARWWSTPYEYHNKFFTGFAHGALSGVGCPELGALLTMATTGPLTVDYREYGTSYRDEKASPGYYSVFLDKYGVLAEATATARTSAERYTFPEGTGHILLNLGEGLTNESGATVRRVSATEIEGLKLLGTFCYNP
;
A
#
# COMPACT_ATOMS: atom_id res chain seq x y z
N MET A 1 46.53 29.45 36.42
CA MET A 1 45.99 30.24 35.31
C MET A 1 45.94 29.50 33.96
N ARG A 2 46.55 28.34 33.80
CA ARG A 2 46.52 27.54 32.55
C ARG A 2 45.33 26.58 32.42
N LEU A 3 44.74 26.10 33.50
CA LEU A 3 43.65 25.12 33.50
C LEU A 3 42.27 25.71 33.04
N ARG A 4 42.04 26.98 33.26
CA ARG A 4 40.79 27.68 32.86
C ARG A 4 40.68 27.95 31.34
N ARG A 5 41.81 28.06 30.63
CA ARG A 5 41.85 28.29 29.19
C ARG A 5 41.57 27.03 28.39
N THR A 6 41.96 25.88 28.91
CA THR A 6 41.74 24.58 28.23
C THR A 6 40.27 24.14 28.31
N LEU A 7 39.55 24.44 29.38
CA LEU A 7 38.12 24.13 29.50
C LEU A 7 37.23 25.01 28.63
N LEU A 8 37.61 26.28 28.37
CA LEU A 8 36.85 27.14 27.44
C LEU A 8 36.98 26.74 25.99
N THR A 9 38.13 26.19 25.58
CA THR A 9 38.33 25.73 24.19
C THR A 9 37.64 24.39 23.91
N LEU A 10 37.48 23.51 24.91
CA LEU A 10 36.70 22.27 24.75
C LEU A 10 35.19 22.55 24.68
N ALA A 11 34.68 23.53 25.42
CA ALA A 11 33.26 23.91 25.39
C ALA A 11 32.86 24.60 24.07
N LEU A 12 33.77 25.31 23.38
CA LEU A 12 33.49 25.90 22.08
C LEU A 12 33.55 24.90 20.93
N ALA A 13 34.34 23.84 21.05
CA ALA A 13 34.41 22.74 20.03
C ALA A 13 33.17 21.82 20.08
N ALA A 14 32.51 21.69 21.23
CA ALA A 14 31.27 20.88 21.36
C ALA A 14 30.02 21.61 20.81
N ALA A 15 30.07 22.92 20.63
CA ALA A 15 28.91 23.67 20.13
C ALA A 15 28.79 23.72 18.60
N VAL A 16 29.76 23.17 17.84
CA VAL A 16 29.78 23.23 16.38
C VAL A 16 29.21 21.93 15.75
N PHE A 17 28.97 20.89 16.54
CA PHE A 17 28.14 19.76 16.09
C PHE A 17 26.64 20.06 16.30
N GLY A 18 26.21 21.23 15.89
CA GLY A 18 24.80 21.52 15.67
C GLY A 18 24.27 20.53 14.65
N ALA A 19 23.27 19.74 15.03
CA ALA A 19 22.55 18.86 14.13
C ALA A 19 22.28 19.63 12.85
N ALA A 20 22.86 19.20 11.75
CA ALA A 20 22.47 19.70 10.43
C ALA A 20 20.98 19.36 10.31
N ALA A 21 20.11 20.34 10.50
CA ALA A 21 18.70 20.19 10.20
C ALA A 21 18.65 19.81 8.72
N SER A 22 18.26 18.57 8.45
CA SER A 22 18.06 18.12 7.07
C SER A 22 17.06 19.10 6.45
N ALA A 23 17.49 19.83 5.44
CA ALA A 23 16.59 20.74 4.73
C ALA A 23 15.47 19.90 4.13
N GLN A 24 14.22 20.21 4.46
CA GLN A 24 13.06 19.56 3.87
C GLN A 24 13.10 19.68 2.35
N THR A 25 13.02 18.55 1.68
CA THR A 25 12.87 18.51 0.24
C THR A 25 11.43 18.83 -0.17
N PRO A 26 11.16 19.21 -1.43
CA PRO A 26 9.78 19.35 -1.91
C PRO A 26 8.94 18.07 -1.72
N ALA A 27 9.56 16.89 -1.81
CA ALA A 27 8.88 15.60 -1.60
C ALA A 27 8.36 15.43 -0.17
N ASP A 28 9.04 15.98 0.84
CA ASP A 28 8.63 15.93 2.24
C ASP A 28 7.38 16.77 2.54
N ARG A 29 6.92 17.57 1.57
CA ARG A 29 5.71 18.40 1.68
C ARG A 29 4.52 17.81 0.94
N VAL A 30 4.68 16.68 0.29
CA VAL A 30 3.60 15.99 -0.40
C VAL A 30 2.82 15.16 0.60
N ASP A 31 1.51 15.39 0.65
CA ASP A 31 0.58 14.55 1.40
C ASP A 31 -0.22 13.66 0.42
N PRO A 32 0.12 12.36 0.29
CA PRO A 32 -0.57 11.45 -0.62
C PRO A 32 -2.02 11.15 -0.23
N PHE A 33 -2.49 11.55 0.95
CA PHE A 33 -3.89 11.37 1.36
C PHE A 33 -4.82 12.45 0.81
N ILE A 34 -4.29 13.53 0.24
CA ILE A 34 -5.12 14.56 -0.40
C ILE A 34 -5.90 13.95 -1.58
N GLY A 35 -7.22 14.15 -1.59
CA GLY A 35 -8.09 13.65 -2.64
C GLY A 35 -8.49 12.17 -2.51
N THR A 36 -8.25 11.54 -1.36
CA THR A 36 -8.56 10.11 -1.13
C THR A 36 -9.92 9.87 -0.49
N THR A 37 -10.77 10.90 -0.40
CA THR A 37 -12.13 10.83 0.18
C THR A 37 -13.15 11.53 -0.70
N ASN A 38 -14.44 11.26 -0.47
CA ASN A 38 -15.57 11.91 -1.12
C ASN A 38 -15.49 11.92 -2.66
N PHE A 39 -15.17 10.78 -3.25
CA PHE A 39 -14.97 10.66 -4.71
C PHE A 39 -13.77 11.45 -5.26
N GLY A 40 -12.83 11.83 -4.42
CA GLY A 40 -11.58 12.46 -4.85
C GLY A 40 -10.75 11.59 -5.79
N THR A 41 -10.98 10.27 -5.74
CA THR A 41 -10.42 9.25 -6.65
C THR A 41 -8.90 9.16 -6.69
N ALA A 42 -8.21 9.83 -5.76
CA ALA A 42 -6.79 9.62 -5.52
C ALA A 42 -6.57 8.44 -4.56
N ASN A 43 -5.36 7.95 -4.49
CA ASN A 43 -4.96 6.92 -3.53
C ASN A 43 -3.56 7.22 -2.98
N PRO A 44 -3.25 6.77 -1.73
CA PRO A 44 -1.97 7.04 -1.08
C PRO A 44 -0.90 6.01 -1.45
N GLY A 45 -1.11 5.18 -2.45
CA GLY A 45 -0.24 4.06 -2.78
C GLY A 45 1.17 4.47 -3.18
N ALA A 46 2.09 3.53 -3.06
CA ALA A 46 3.45 3.68 -3.53
C ALA A 46 3.47 3.69 -5.06
N VAL A 47 3.87 4.80 -5.66
CA VAL A 47 4.00 4.98 -7.11
C VAL A 47 5.11 5.98 -7.40
N THR A 48 5.81 5.81 -8.51
CA THR A 48 6.72 6.82 -9.05
C THR A 48 5.99 7.73 -10.03
N PRO A 49 6.39 9.00 -10.20
CA PRO A 49 5.80 9.87 -11.21
C PRO A 49 5.78 9.20 -12.59
N HIS A 50 4.60 9.15 -13.21
CA HIS A 50 4.36 8.49 -14.50
C HIS A 50 4.75 6.99 -14.52
N GLY A 51 4.84 6.33 -13.36
CA GLY A 51 5.07 4.89 -13.25
C GLY A 51 3.84 4.10 -13.69
N MET A 52 4.06 2.98 -14.37
CA MET A 52 3.03 2.01 -14.72
C MET A 52 2.65 1.15 -13.50
N MET A 53 3.61 0.92 -12.59
CA MET A 53 3.40 0.15 -11.36
C MET A 53 3.04 1.06 -10.20
N SER A 54 1.98 0.68 -9.50
CA SER A 54 1.60 1.21 -8.19
C SER A 54 1.28 0.06 -7.24
N VAL A 55 1.48 0.25 -5.95
CA VAL A 55 0.99 -0.64 -4.88
C VAL A 55 0.06 0.18 -4.01
N VAL A 56 -1.21 -0.11 -4.07
CA VAL A 56 -2.27 0.69 -3.46
C VAL A 56 -3.00 -0.12 -2.39
N PRO A 57 -3.20 0.42 -1.18
CA PRO A 57 -4.05 -0.25 -0.19
C PRO A 57 -5.46 -0.46 -0.75
N PHE A 58 -6.01 -1.65 -0.51
CA PHE A 58 -7.34 -2.02 -0.95
C PHE A 58 -8.28 -2.07 0.25
N ASN A 59 -9.17 -1.11 0.36
CA ASN A 59 -10.10 -0.99 1.49
C ASN A 59 -11.54 -0.64 1.09
N VAL A 60 -11.88 -0.76 -0.20
CA VAL A 60 -13.23 -0.43 -0.69
C VAL A 60 -14.18 -1.62 -0.70
N MET A 61 -13.74 -2.79 -0.29
CA MET A 61 -14.61 -3.98 -0.17
C MET A 61 -14.42 -4.68 1.18
N GLY A 62 -15.32 -5.57 1.52
CA GLY A 62 -15.09 -6.63 2.48
C GLY A 62 -15.84 -6.54 3.78
N SER A 63 -16.30 -5.39 4.26
CA SER A 63 -17.14 -5.33 5.45
C SER A 63 -18.49 -4.69 5.17
N GLU A 64 -19.45 -4.90 6.06
CA GLU A 64 -20.75 -4.22 6.00
C GLU A 64 -20.60 -2.69 6.07
N GLU A 65 -19.56 -2.22 6.72
CA GLU A 65 -19.23 -0.79 6.84
C GLU A 65 -18.60 -0.22 5.56
N ASN A 66 -17.84 -1.05 4.86
CA ASN A 66 -17.30 -0.73 3.55
C ASN A 66 -18.32 -1.11 2.49
N VAL A 67 -19.22 -0.22 2.19
CA VAL A 67 -20.27 -0.49 1.21
C VAL A 67 -19.65 -0.54 -0.19
N TYR A 68 -19.12 -1.69 -0.55
CA TYR A 68 -18.65 -1.99 -1.88
C TYR A 68 -19.68 -2.87 -2.60
N ASP A 69 -20.18 -2.36 -3.68
CA ASP A 69 -21.01 -3.08 -4.62
C ASP A 69 -20.46 -2.78 -6.02
N LYS A 70 -19.90 -3.78 -6.66
CA LYS A 70 -19.31 -3.67 -8.00
C LYS A 70 -20.33 -3.17 -9.02
N ASP A 71 -21.59 -3.53 -8.84
CA ASP A 71 -22.66 -3.27 -9.78
C ASP A 71 -23.40 -1.96 -9.48
N ALA A 72 -23.50 -1.59 -8.21
CA ALA A 72 -24.23 -0.41 -7.77
C ALA A 72 -23.32 0.80 -7.45
N ARG A 73 -22.06 0.58 -7.17
CA ARG A 73 -21.11 1.64 -6.87
C ARG A 73 -19.85 1.50 -7.70
N TRP A 74 -19.60 2.54 -8.42
CA TRP A 74 -18.38 2.67 -9.18
C TRP A 74 -17.26 3.29 -8.34
N TRP A 75 -16.14 2.58 -8.24
CA TRP A 75 -14.93 3.03 -7.58
C TRP A 75 -13.81 3.04 -8.61
N SER A 76 -13.26 4.20 -8.91
CA SER A 76 -12.11 4.31 -9.82
C SER A 76 -10.75 4.00 -9.16
N THR A 77 -10.74 3.85 -7.84
CA THR A 77 -9.54 3.55 -7.07
C THR A 77 -9.83 2.53 -5.96
N PRO A 78 -8.87 1.70 -5.57
CA PRO A 78 -9.04 0.71 -4.50
C PRO A 78 -9.17 1.29 -3.09
N TYR A 79 -8.96 2.57 -2.89
CA TYR A 79 -8.85 3.18 -1.57
C TYR A 79 -9.88 4.30 -1.35
N GLU A 80 -10.42 4.33 -0.14
CA GLU A 80 -11.22 5.42 0.43
C GLU A 80 -10.79 5.69 1.86
N TYR A 81 -10.49 6.94 2.21
CA TYR A 81 -9.85 7.33 3.48
C TYR A 81 -10.64 6.94 4.74
N HIS A 82 -11.97 6.99 4.68
CA HIS A 82 -12.83 6.69 5.83
C HIS A 82 -13.07 5.19 6.04
N ASN A 83 -12.80 4.36 5.04
CA ASN A 83 -12.91 2.91 5.18
C ASN A 83 -11.77 2.38 6.05
N LYS A 84 -12.11 1.50 6.99
CA LYS A 84 -11.15 0.98 7.98
C LYS A 84 -11.02 -0.54 7.93
N PHE A 85 -11.36 -1.14 6.81
CA PHE A 85 -11.23 -2.57 6.60
C PHE A 85 -10.32 -2.85 5.40
N PHE A 86 -9.12 -3.30 5.69
CA PHE A 86 -8.07 -3.59 4.71
C PHE A 86 -8.17 -5.03 4.21
N THR A 87 -8.16 -5.21 2.91
CA THR A 87 -8.27 -6.53 2.28
C THR A 87 -7.09 -6.88 1.39
N GLY A 88 -6.08 -6.03 1.30
CA GLY A 88 -4.85 -6.31 0.56
C GLY A 88 -4.21 -5.09 -0.08
N PHE A 89 -3.22 -5.35 -0.89
CA PHE A 89 -2.62 -4.38 -1.80
C PHE A 89 -3.00 -4.70 -3.24
N ALA A 90 -3.53 -3.70 -3.95
CA ALA A 90 -3.78 -3.77 -5.39
C ALA A 90 -2.58 -3.26 -6.18
N HIS A 91 -2.24 -3.94 -7.26
CA HIS A 91 -1.08 -3.62 -8.10
C HIS A 91 -1.50 -3.01 -9.43
N GLY A 92 -0.81 -1.93 -9.84
CA GLY A 92 -1.05 -1.26 -11.10
C GLY A 92 -2.37 -0.48 -11.16
N ALA A 93 -2.96 -0.12 -10.00
CA ALA A 93 -4.18 0.66 -9.96
C ALA A 93 -3.98 2.05 -10.55
N LEU A 94 -5.00 2.53 -11.25
CA LEU A 94 -5.08 3.90 -11.72
C LEU A 94 -5.44 4.85 -10.57
N SER A 95 -5.14 6.12 -10.74
CA SER A 95 -5.52 7.20 -9.84
C SER A 95 -6.21 8.30 -10.64
N GLY A 96 -7.21 8.93 -10.05
CA GLY A 96 -8.01 9.95 -10.69
C GLY A 96 -9.37 9.44 -11.18
N VAL A 97 -10.21 10.36 -11.64
CA VAL A 97 -11.52 10.02 -12.19
C VAL A 97 -11.35 9.26 -13.50
N GLY A 98 -11.94 8.11 -13.59
CA GLY A 98 -11.86 7.25 -14.76
C GLY A 98 -12.53 5.91 -14.53
N CYS A 99 -12.27 4.97 -15.39
CA CYS A 99 -12.80 3.63 -15.28
C CYS A 99 -12.06 2.85 -14.17
N PRO A 100 -12.74 1.97 -13.43
CA PRO A 100 -12.11 1.10 -12.44
C PRO A 100 -11.35 -0.02 -13.14
N GLU A 101 -10.25 0.33 -13.76
CA GLU A 101 -9.42 -0.61 -14.50
C GLU A 101 -8.10 -0.85 -13.82
N LEU A 102 -7.53 -2.03 -14.03
CA LEU A 102 -6.29 -2.47 -13.39
C LEU A 102 -6.44 -2.60 -11.85
N GLY A 103 -5.33 -2.64 -11.13
CA GLY A 103 -5.36 -2.85 -9.68
C GLY A 103 -5.94 -4.21 -9.28
N ALA A 104 -5.86 -5.16 -10.17
CA ALA A 104 -6.58 -6.43 -10.09
C ALA A 104 -5.81 -7.55 -9.38
N LEU A 105 -4.52 -7.39 -9.21
CA LEU A 105 -3.69 -8.36 -8.48
C LEU A 105 -3.65 -7.93 -7.02
N LEU A 106 -4.33 -8.71 -6.15
CA LEU A 106 -4.36 -8.41 -4.72
C LEU A 106 -3.41 -9.34 -3.98
N THR A 107 -2.56 -8.76 -3.13
CA THR A 107 -1.73 -9.48 -2.16
C THR A 107 -2.16 -9.15 -0.74
N MET A 108 -2.17 -10.13 0.14
CA MET A 108 -2.50 -9.95 1.55
C MET A 108 -1.59 -10.80 2.44
N ALA A 109 -1.03 -10.18 3.48
CA ALA A 109 -0.25 -10.88 4.49
C ALA A 109 -1.17 -11.31 5.65
N THR A 110 -1.08 -12.58 6.03
CA THR A 110 -1.88 -13.16 7.11
C THR A 110 -1.03 -14.06 8.02
N THR A 111 -1.53 -14.33 9.21
CA THR A 111 -0.98 -15.30 10.15
C THR A 111 -2.07 -16.25 10.62
N GLY A 112 -1.70 -17.42 11.15
CA GLY A 112 -2.64 -18.41 11.65
C GLY A 112 -3.36 -19.20 10.55
N PRO A 113 -4.59 -19.68 10.79
CA PRO A 113 -5.33 -20.46 9.81
C PRO A 113 -5.56 -19.69 8.50
N LEU A 114 -5.38 -20.36 7.38
CA LEU A 114 -5.65 -19.78 6.07
C LEU A 114 -7.15 -19.73 5.78
N THR A 115 -7.61 -18.58 5.32
CA THR A 115 -8.91 -18.40 4.69
C THR A 115 -8.74 -17.65 3.39
N VAL A 116 -9.60 -17.88 2.42
CA VAL A 116 -9.60 -17.24 1.10
C VAL A 116 -10.75 -16.26 0.93
N ASP A 117 -11.70 -16.24 1.86
CA ASP A 117 -12.79 -15.26 1.87
C ASP A 117 -12.23 -13.91 2.38
N TYR A 118 -12.31 -12.88 1.54
CA TYR A 118 -11.82 -11.55 1.90
C TYR A 118 -12.57 -10.93 3.09
N ARG A 119 -13.82 -11.30 3.34
CA ARG A 119 -14.59 -10.87 4.51
C ARG A 119 -13.99 -11.44 5.79
N GLU A 120 -13.44 -12.65 5.70
CA GLU A 120 -12.81 -13.32 6.82
C GLU A 120 -11.33 -12.93 6.99
N TYR A 121 -10.56 -12.83 5.90
CA TYR A 121 -9.15 -12.46 6.02
C TYR A 121 -8.91 -10.94 6.09
N GLY A 122 -9.87 -10.11 5.78
CA GLY A 122 -9.76 -8.68 5.96
C GLY A 122 -9.56 -8.30 7.43
N THR A 123 -9.03 -7.11 7.67
CA THR A 123 -8.63 -6.65 9.01
C THR A 123 -8.79 -5.14 9.16
N SER A 124 -9.03 -4.70 10.39
CA SER A 124 -8.76 -3.32 10.75
C SER A 124 -7.27 -3.01 10.62
N TYR A 125 -6.92 -1.74 10.48
CA TYR A 125 -5.55 -1.30 10.32
C TYR A 125 -5.28 0.04 10.98
N ARG A 126 -4.03 0.31 11.29
CA ARG A 126 -3.57 1.53 11.93
C ARG A 126 -2.16 1.92 11.49
N ASP A 127 -1.66 3.01 12.03
CA ASP A 127 -0.30 3.53 11.80
C ASP A 127 0.02 3.69 10.29
N GLU A 128 -1.01 4.05 9.53
CA GLU A 128 -0.92 4.26 8.10
C GLU A 128 -0.03 5.48 7.80
N LYS A 129 0.94 5.29 6.91
CA LYS A 129 1.87 6.32 6.46
C LYS A 129 2.06 6.25 4.97
N ALA A 130 2.10 7.40 4.33
CA ALA A 130 2.38 7.52 2.92
C ALA A 130 3.35 8.68 2.66
N SER A 131 4.20 8.50 1.67
CA SER A 131 5.05 9.53 1.09
C SER A 131 5.28 9.19 -0.39
N PRO A 132 5.78 10.10 -1.22
CA PRO A 132 6.05 9.79 -2.62
C PRO A 132 6.87 8.51 -2.79
N GLY A 133 6.30 7.50 -3.45
CA GLY A 133 6.94 6.21 -3.70
C GLY A 133 6.98 5.22 -2.54
N TYR A 134 6.35 5.52 -1.42
CA TYR A 134 6.32 4.65 -0.24
C TYR A 134 4.98 4.68 0.48
N TYR A 135 4.55 3.51 0.94
CA TYR A 135 3.37 3.34 1.78
C TYR A 135 3.64 2.28 2.86
N SER A 136 3.08 2.47 4.04
CA SER A 136 3.12 1.46 5.10
C SER A 136 1.86 1.48 5.96
N VAL A 137 1.53 0.32 6.54
CA VAL A 137 0.35 0.12 7.38
C VAL A 137 0.56 -1.05 8.34
N PHE A 138 -0.02 -0.98 9.52
CA PHE A 138 -0.04 -2.10 10.47
C PHE A 138 -1.39 -2.82 10.42
N LEU A 139 -1.36 -4.13 10.13
CA LEU A 139 -2.51 -5.00 10.01
C LEU A 139 -2.86 -5.60 11.38
N ASP A 140 -3.95 -5.13 12.00
CA ASP A 140 -4.25 -5.40 13.40
C ASP A 140 -4.48 -6.87 13.73
N LYS A 141 -5.31 -7.56 12.95
CA LYS A 141 -5.64 -8.98 13.16
C LYS A 141 -4.42 -9.89 13.14
N TYR A 142 -3.43 -9.53 12.36
CA TYR A 142 -2.27 -10.38 12.06
C TYR A 142 -0.98 -9.92 12.74
N GLY A 143 -0.98 -8.73 13.33
CA GLY A 143 0.22 -8.15 13.93
C GLY A 143 1.35 -7.89 12.91
N VAL A 144 1.00 -7.64 11.65
CA VAL A 144 1.95 -7.51 10.54
C VAL A 144 2.15 -6.04 10.19
N LEU A 145 3.41 -5.59 10.14
CA LEU A 145 3.76 -4.35 9.46
C LEU A 145 3.97 -4.65 7.97
N ALA A 146 3.16 -4.01 7.14
CA ALA A 146 3.23 -4.10 5.69
C ALA A 146 3.76 -2.79 5.11
N GLU A 147 4.74 -2.89 4.22
CA GLU A 147 5.41 -1.75 3.57
C GLU A 147 5.49 -2.01 2.07
N ALA A 148 5.33 -0.97 1.29
CA ALA A 148 5.36 -1.05 -0.17
C ALA A 148 6.16 0.11 -0.78
N THR A 149 6.84 -0.19 -1.87
CA THR A 149 7.48 0.79 -2.75
C THR A 149 7.35 0.35 -4.20
N ALA A 150 7.51 1.29 -5.13
CA ALA A 150 7.42 1.00 -6.55
C ALA A 150 8.47 1.74 -7.35
N THR A 151 8.84 1.15 -8.48
CA THR A 151 9.58 1.78 -9.57
C THR A 151 8.64 2.02 -10.74
N ALA A 152 9.14 2.45 -11.88
CA ALA A 152 8.32 2.69 -13.06
C ALA A 152 7.56 1.43 -13.55
N ARG A 153 8.06 0.22 -13.29
CA ARG A 153 7.50 -1.04 -13.82
C ARG A 153 7.45 -2.19 -12.84
N THR A 154 8.04 -2.06 -11.66
CA THR A 154 8.09 -3.12 -10.63
C THR A 154 7.73 -2.55 -9.28
N SER A 155 7.31 -3.39 -8.38
CA SER A 155 7.09 -3.07 -6.98
C SER A 155 7.87 -4.00 -6.07
N ALA A 156 8.04 -3.58 -4.82
CA ALA A 156 8.52 -4.41 -3.75
C ALA A 156 7.66 -4.20 -2.51
N GLU A 157 7.32 -5.30 -1.88
CA GLU A 157 6.58 -5.32 -0.63
C GLU A 157 7.41 -6.02 0.44
N ARG A 158 7.36 -5.48 1.64
CA ARG A 158 7.99 -6.07 2.80
C ARG A 158 6.96 -6.27 3.90
N TYR A 159 6.87 -7.50 4.38
CA TYR A 159 5.99 -7.87 5.48
C TYR A 159 6.82 -8.30 6.67
N THR A 160 6.67 -7.58 7.78
CA THR A 160 7.28 -7.95 9.06
C THR A 160 6.25 -8.68 9.89
N PHE A 161 6.40 -10.00 9.98
CA PHE A 161 5.52 -10.88 10.73
C PHE A 161 5.91 -10.96 12.20
N PRO A 162 4.95 -11.20 13.12
CA PRO A 162 5.27 -11.67 14.46
C PRO A 162 5.89 -13.07 14.40
N GLU A 163 6.31 -13.61 15.54
CA GLU A 163 6.79 -15.00 15.60
C GLU A 163 5.71 -15.98 15.11
N GLY A 164 6.14 -17.00 14.38
CA GLY A 164 5.27 -18.04 13.82
C GLY A 164 5.28 -18.09 12.29
N THR A 165 4.25 -18.74 11.74
CA THR A 165 4.10 -18.89 10.29
C THR A 165 3.32 -17.73 9.71
N GLY A 166 3.92 -17.03 8.76
CA GLY A 166 3.27 -16.02 7.94
C GLY A 166 2.88 -16.56 6.57
N HIS A 167 1.83 -16.01 5.99
CA HIS A 167 1.33 -16.35 4.68
C HIS A 167 1.19 -15.10 3.82
N ILE A 168 1.47 -15.23 2.53
CA ILE A 168 1.10 -14.25 1.52
C ILE A 168 0.02 -14.86 0.65
N LEU A 169 -1.17 -14.30 0.70
CA LEU A 169 -2.27 -14.66 -0.17
C LEU A 169 -2.17 -13.87 -1.47
N LEU A 170 -2.44 -14.55 -2.57
CA LEU A 170 -2.66 -13.94 -3.87
C LEU A 170 -4.13 -14.15 -4.23
N ASN A 171 -4.92 -13.10 -4.15
CA ASN A 171 -6.33 -13.16 -4.50
C ASN A 171 -6.52 -12.96 -6.01
N LEU A 172 -6.97 -13.99 -6.68
CA LEU A 172 -7.22 -13.99 -8.12
C LEU A 172 -8.69 -13.80 -8.50
N GLY A 173 -9.60 -13.88 -7.52
CA GLY A 173 -11.03 -13.82 -7.73
C GLY A 173 -11.64 -12.44 -7.51
N GLU A 174 -10.91 -11.53 -6.89
CA GLU A 174 -11.44 -10.22 -6.50
C GLU A 174 -10.56 -9.06 -6.96
N GLY A 175 -11.17 -7.88 -7.09
CA GLY A 175 -10.50 -6.64 -7.49
C GLY A 175 -11.54 -5.54 -7.75
N LEU A 176 -11.14 -4.43 -8.32
CA LEU A 176 -12.06 -3.35 -8.74
C LEU A 176 -12.85 -3.69 -10.01
N THR A 177 -12.39 -4.66 -10.76
CA THR A 177 -12.93 -5.03 -12.07
C THR A 177 -13.71 -6.33 -11.99
N ASN A 178 -14.47 -6.64 -13.00
CA ASN A 178 -15.12 -7.94 -13.14
C ASN A 178 -14.10 -8.94 -13.67
N GLU A 179 -13.77 -9.93 -12.85
CA GLU A 179 -12.86 -11.00 -13.19
C GLU A 179 -13.62 -12.13 -13.90
N SER A 180 -13.10 -12.60 -15.05
CA SER A 180 -13.69 -13.69 -15.81
C SER A 180 -12.81 -14.94 -15.88
N GLY A 181 -11.61 -14.86 -15.35
CA GLY A 181 -10.70 -16.00 -15.25
C GLY A 181 -9.30 -15.61 -14.80
N ALA A 182 -8.61 -16.56 -14.23
CA ALA A 182 -7.21 -16.39 -13.85
C ALA A 182 -6.47 -17.72 -13.92
N THR A 183 -5.18 -17.66 -14.20
CA THR A 183 -4.27 -18.78 -14.09
C THR A 183 -3.01 -18.36 -13.37
N VAL A 184 -2.45 -19.27 -12.57
CA VAL A 184 -1.16 -19.09 -11.93
C VAL A 184 -0.38 -20.38 -12.00
N ARG A 185 0.92 -20.29 -12.25
CA ARG A 185 1.83 -21.44 -12.18
C ARG A 185 3.10 -21.10 -11.44
N ARG A 186 3.66 -22.08 -10.76
CA ARG A 186 4.96 -21.97 -10.15
C ARG A 186 6.04 -22.19 -11.18
N VAL A 187 6.93 -21.21 -11.35
CA VAL A 187 8.08 -21.29 -12.25
C VAL A 187 9.29 -21.87 -11.51
N SER A 188 9.53 -21.41 -10.27
CA SER A 188 10.64 -21.88 -9.44
C SER A 188 10.26 -21.90 -7.96
N ALA A 189 11.23 -22.08 -7.09
CA ALA A 189 11.03 -21.97 -5.63
C ALA A 189 10.65 -20.56 -5.17
N THR A 190 11.03 -19.54 -5.94
CA THR A 190 10.89 -18.10 -5.60
C THR A 190 10.13 -17.32 -6.66
N GLU A 191 9.51 -18.01 -7.64
CA GLU A 191 8.86 -17.34 -8.75
C GLU A 191 7.54 -18.02 -9.11
N ILE A 192 6.52 -17.21 -9.26
CA ILE A 192 5.24 -17.57 -9.85
C ILE A 192 4.93 -16.62 -11.01
N GLU A 193 4.23 -17.09 -12.00
CA GLU A 193 3.68 -16.24 -13.06
C GLU A 193 2.20 -16.57 -13.26
N GLY A 194 1.48 -15.64 -13.86
CA GLY A 194 0.06 -15.84 -14.11
C GLY A 194 -0.53 -14.82 -15.05
N LEU A 195 -1.80 -15.03 -15.30
CA LEU A 195 -2.63 -14.15 -16.13
C LEU A 195 -3.99 -14.03 -15.45
N LYS A 196 -4.59 -12.84 -15.54
CA LYS A 196 -5.95 -12.56 -15.08
C LYS A 196 -6.73 -11.86 -16.19
N LEU A 197 -7.95 -12.32 -16.44
CA LEU A 197 -8.86 -11.73 -17.41
C LEU A 197 -9.82 -10.78 -16.68
N LEU A 198 -9.86 -9.55 -17.13
CA LEU A 198 -10.58 -8.46 -16.52
C LEU A 198 -11.54 -7.81 -17.52
N GLY A 199 -12.67 -7.32 -17.02
CA GLY A 199 -13.60 -6.51 -17.78
C GLY A 199 -14.19 -5.42 -16.91
N THR A 200 -14.52 -4.30 -17.50
CA THR A 200 -15.21 -3.18 -16.84
C THR A 200 -16.31 -2.65 -17.75
N PHE A 201 -17.11 -1.72 -17.24
CA PHE A 201 -18.10 -1.05 -18.08
C PHE A 201 -17.47 -0.12 -19.14
N CYS A 202 -16.21 0.27 -18.96
CA CYS A 202 -15.48 1.08 -19.94
C CYS A 202 -14.78 0.23 -20.99
N TYR A 203 -14.37 -0.95 -20.59
CA TYR A 203 -13.69 -1.91 -21.46
C TYR A 203 -14.38 -3.27 -21.32
N ASN A 204 -15.23 -3.57 -22.26
CA ASN A 204 -15.86 -4.87 -22.38
C ASN A 204 -15.24 -5.56 -23.59
N PRO A 205 -14.33 -6.56 -23.39
CA PRO A 205 -13.70 -7.27 -24.51
C PRO A 205 -14.68 -8.12 -25.29
#